data_7cdf67c1217ea47f7e9792aff6ac2681
#
_entry.id   7cdf67c1217ea47f7e9792aff6ac2681
#
_cell.length_a   1.000
_cell.length_b   1.000
_cell.length_c   1.000
_cell.angle_alpha   90.00
_cell.angle_beta   90.00
_cell.angle_gamma   90.00
#
_symmetry.space_group_name_H-M   'P 1'
#
loop_
_entity.id
_entity.type
_entity.pdbx_description
1 polymer ?
#
loop_
_entity_poly.entity_id
_entity_poly.type
_entity_poly.pdbx_seq_one_letter_code
_entity_poly.pdbx_strand_id
1 'polypeptide(L)'
;PAVYIMILPAFGAELEIISHFARKPLFAYRWVVRAFGLIVFLSFLVWAHHLFTSGMGDELHGPFMVLTELISIPTGIVFLSALGTLWRSKIRLKVPLLFAVGVVFNFTIGGLTGIFLADVATDIALQDTYFVVAHFHYTIMGGEIFGAFAAGYYWFPKITGRMYNETLGRIHFALMFIFFNITFLAMFIPGTVGMNRRIAEYPPEFEFMNLVTTIASIGLGLAFVPWVYNMLNSWI
;
A
#
# COMPACT_ATOMS: atom_id res chain seq x y z
N PRO A 1 7.22 1.89 -13.82
CA PRO A 1 8.26 0.92 -13.41
C PRO A 1 8.78 1.17 -11.99
N ALA A 2 9.02 2.44 -11.60
CA ALA A 2 9.60 2.78 -10.29
C ALA A 2 8.76 2.22 -9.12
N VAL A 3 7.45 2.38 -9.16
CA VAL A 3 6.55 1.88 -8.11
C VAL A 3 6.64 0.35 -7.99
N TYR A 4 6.69 -0.36 -9.11
CA TYR A 4 6.75 -1.83 -9.09
C TYR A 4 8.13 -2.36 -8.66
N ILE A 5 9.22 -1.64 -8.92
CA ILE A 5 10.55 -1.96 -8.38
C ILE A 5 10.53 -1.91 -6.84
N MET A 6 9.81 -0.95 -6.26
CA MET A 6 9.69 -0.79 -4.81
C MET A 6 8.73 -1.80 -4.19
N ILE A 7 7.54 -2.01 -4.79
CA ILE A 7 6.47 -2.81 -4.16
C ILE A 7 6.65 -4.33 -4.30
N LEU A 8 7.26 -4.83 -5.38
CA LEU A 8 7.40 -6.27 -5.60
C LEU A 8 8.21 -6.98 -4.52
N PRO A 9 9.32 -6.43 -3.99
CA PRO A 9 9.99 -7.01 -2.82
C PRO A 9 9.09 -7.08 -1.59
N ALA A 10 8.25 -6.06 -1.36
CA ALA A 10 7.31 -6.04 -0.24
C ALA A 10 6.24 -7.13 -0.39
N PHE A 11 5.69 -7.34 -1.60
CA PHE A 11 4.76 -8.43 -1.88
C PHE A 11 5.42 -9.81 -1.69
N GLY A 12 6.68 -9.96 -2.10
CA GLY A 12 7.43 -11.19 -1.87
C GLY A 12 7.57 -11.49 -0.37
N ALA A 13 7.97 -10.50 0.42
CA ALA A 13 8.07 -10.62 1.87
C ALA A 13 6.72 -10.90 2.53
N GLU A 14 5.66 -10.19 2.13
CA GLU A 14 4.30 -10.39 2.59
C GLU A 14 3.84 -11.84 2.41
N LEU A 15 3.98 -12.38 1.21
CA LEU A 15 3.54 -13.73 0.88
C LEU A 15 4.32 -14.80 1.64
N GLU A 16 5.62 -14.61 1.85
CA GLU A 16 6.43 -15.48 2.69
C GLU A 16 5.96 -15.45 4.14
N ILE A 17 5.76 -14.26 4.70
CA ILE A 17 5.29 -14.05 6.08
C ILE A 17 3.91 -14.66 6.27
N ILE A 18 2.97 -14.43 5.36
CA ILE A 18 1.62 -15.02 5.39
C ILE A 18 1.72 -16.53 5.38
N SER A 19 2.48 -17.12 4.46
CA SER A 19 2.67 -18.57 4.36
C SER A 19 3.25 -19.16 5.66
N HIS A 20 4.26 -18.51 6.23
CA HIS A 20 4.90 -18.92 7.48
C HIS A 20 3.92 -18.93 8.66
N PHE A 21 3.22 -17.84 8.90
CA PHE A 21 2.32 -17.70 10.05
C PHE A 21 0.95 -18.38 9.85
N ALA A 22 0.52 -18.60 8.61
CA ALA A 22 -0.63 -19.43 8.27
C ALA A 22 -0.31 -20.93 8.40
N ARG A 23 0.98 -21.31 8.46
CA ARG A 23 1.45 -22.70 8.46
C ARG A 23 0.92 -23.51 7.29
N LYS A 24 0.87 -22.87 6.12
CA LYS A 24 0.42 -23.46 4.87
C LYS A 24 1.36 -23.06 3.74
N PRO A 25 1.54 -23.92 2.73
CA PRO A 25 2.19 -23.51 1.51
C PRO A 25 1.39 -22.39 0.86
N LEU A 26 2.09 -21.50 0.15
CA LEU A 26 1.47 -20.39 -0.58
C LEU A 26 0.46 -20.94 -1.60
N PHE A 27 -0.77 -20.48 -1.49
CA PHE A 27 -1.82 -20.83 -2.44
C PHE A 27 -1.47 -20.36 -3.84
N ALA A 28 -1.66 -21.22 -4.82
CA ALA A 28 -1.42 -20.91 -6.24
C ALA A 28 0.01 -20.39 -6.57
N TYR A 29 1.06 -20.82 -5.87
CA TYR A 29 2.46 -20.38 -6.00
C TYR A 29 2.91 -20.18 -7.46
N ARG A 30 2.64 -21.15 -8.35
CA ARG A 30 3.03 -21.05 -9.76
C ARG A 30 2.38 -19.88 -10.49
N TRP A 31 1.15 -19.54 -10.12
CA TRP A 31 0.46 -18.38 -10.67
C TRP A 31 1.01 -17.06 -10.12
N VAL A 32 1.41 -17.03 -8.86
CA VAL A 32 2.09 -15.86 -8.26
C VAL A 32 3.40 -15.57 -8.98
N VAL A 33 4.24 -16.57 -9.25
CA VAL A 33 5.50 -16.40 -9.98
C VAL A 33 5.26 -15.84 -11.39
N ARG A 34 4.25 -16.37 -12.11
CA ARG A 34 3.87 -15.86 -13.43
C ARG A 34 3.31 -14.44 -13.36
N ALA A 35 2.50 -14.15 -12.32
CA ALA A 35 1.94 -12.82 -12.08
C ALA A 35 3.04 -11.80 -11.83
N PHE A 36 4.05 -12.10 -11.03
CA PHE A 36 5.20 -11.21 -10.82
C PHE A 36 5.93 -10.91 -12.12
N GLY A 37 6.22 -11.92 -12.95
CA GLY A 37 6.83 -11.71 -14.26
C GLY A 37 5.99 -10.83 -15.18
N LEU A 38 4.67 -11.04 -15.20
CA LEU A 38 3.75 -10.23 -16.00
C LEU A 38 3.62 -8.80 -15.47
N ILE A 39 3.58 -8.59 -14.15
CA ILE A 39 3.62 -7.26 -13.53
C ILE A 39 4.88 -6.51 -13.95
N VAL A 40 6.06 -7.14 -13.85
CA VAL A 40 7.32 -6.52 -14.28
C VAL A 40 7.24 -6.08 -15.73
N PHE A 41 6.80 -6.96 -16.63
CA PHE A 41 6.66 -6.64 -18.05
C PHE A 41 5.70 -5.49 -18.31
N LEU A 42 4.47 -5.58 -17.77
CA LEU A 42 3.44 -4.54 -17.97
C LEU A 42 3.84 -3.21 -17.35
N SER A 43 4.59 -3.20 -16.25
CA SER A 43 5.01 -1.98 -15.56
C SER A 43 5.78 -1.00 -16.45
N PHE A 44 6.50 -1.50 -17.45
CA PHE A 44 7.18 -0.65 -18.43
C PHE A 44 6.25 -0.02 -19.45
N LEU A 45 5.05 -0.56 -19.62
CA LEU A 45 4.10 -0.14 -20.64
C LEU A 45 2.97 0.77 -20.11
N VAL A 46 2.83 0.93 -18.80
CA VAL A 46 1.67 1.62 -18.19
C VAL A 46 1.96 3.03 -17.70
N TRP A 47 3.21 3.46 -17.57
CA TRP A 47 3.60 4.69 -16.89
C TRP A 47 2.95 5.97 -17.43
N ALA A 48 2.57 5.99 -18.71
CA ALA A 48 1.99 7.16 -19.35
C ALA A 48 0.54 7.46 -18.94
N HIS A 49 -0.09 6.62 -18.11
CA HIS A 49 -1.36 6.96 -17.48
C HIS A 49 -1.30 8.21 -16.61
N HIS A 50 -0.11 8.63 -16.18
CA HIS A 50 0.09 9.89 -15.47
C HIS A 50 0.09 11.13 -16.38
N LEU A 51 -0.09 10.95 -17.68
CA LEU A 51 0.02 12.00 -18.69
C LEU A 51 -1.31 12.31 -19.39
N PHE A 52 -2.42 11.72 -18.99
CA PHE A 52 -3.73 11.91 -19.64
C PHE A 52 -4.16 13.38 -19.72
N THR A 53 -3.77 14.21 -18.75
CA THR A 53 -4.08 15.65 -18.73
C THR A 53 -2.92 16.55 -19.13
N SER A 54 -1.81 15.99 -19.63
CA SER A 54 -0.57 16.74 -19.93
C SER A 54 -0.37 17.04 -21.43
N GLY A 55 -1.41 16.92 -22.25
CA GLY A 55 -1.34 17.15 -23.71
C GLY A 55 -0.84 15.94 -24.50
N MET A 56 -0.95 14.74 -23.96
CA MET A 56 -0.77 13.51 -24.71
C MET A 56 -1.85 13.42 -25.82
N GLY A 57 -1.47 12.90 -27.01
CA GLY A 57 -2.43 12.71 -28.11
C GLY A 57 -3.57 11.76 -27.73
N ASP A 58 -4.80 12.11 -28.11
CA ASP A 58 -6.02 11.36 -27.75
C ASP A 58 -5.98 9.90 -28.18
N GLU A 59 -5.27 9.60 -29.27
CA GLU A 59 -5.07 8.23 -29.78
C GLU A 59 -4.30 7.32 -28.83
N LEU A 60 -3.53 7.88 -27.89
CA LEU A 60 -2.75 7.14 -26.88
C LEU A 60 -3.53 6.88 -25.59
N HIS A 61 -4.61 7.63 -25.33
CA HIS A 61 -5.42 7.47 -24.12
C HIS A 61 -5.95 6.04 -23.98
N GLY A 62 -6.61 5.51 -25.01
CA GLY A 62 -7.17 4.16 -24.98
C GLY A 62 -6.14 3.06 -24.72
N PRO A 63 -5.03 2.99 -25.49
CA PRO A 63 -3.99 2.00 -25.26
C PRO A 63 -3.40 2.03 -23.84
N PHE A 64 -3.06 3.19 -23.30
CA PHE A 64 -2.49 3.28 -21.94
C PHE A 64 -3.52 3.00 -20.84
N MET A 65 -4.78 3.36 -21.03
CA MET A 65 -5.89 2.98 -20.17
C MET A 65 -6.00 1.45 -20.07
N VAL A 66 -6.17 0.77 -21.22
CA VAL A 66 -6.33 -0.70 -21.26
C VAL A 66 -5.10 -1.43 -20.67
N LEU A 67 -3.89 -1.00 -21.00
CA LEU A 67 -2.67 -1.61 -20.43
C LEU A 67 -2.61 -1.43 -18.92
N THR A 68 -3.02 -0.26 -18.41
CA THR A 68 -3.03 0.03 -16.97
C THR A 68 -4.10 -0.77 -16.23
N GLU A 69 -5.28 -0.92 -16.81
CA GLU A 69 -6.31 -1.79 -16.23
C GLU A 69 -5.88 -3.27 -16.26
N LEU A 70 -5.19 -3.70 -17.31
CA LEU A 70 -4.73 -5.07 -17.48
C LEU A 70 -3.76 -5.50 -16.37
N ILE A 71 -2.91 -4.60 -15.84
CA ILE A 71 -1.96 -4.94 -14.77
C ILE A 71 -2.66 -5.26 -13.43
N SER A 72 -3.93 -4.87 -13.28
CA SER A 72 -4.74 -5.22 -12.11
C SER A 72 -5.01 -6.73 -12.02
N ILE A 73 -5.05 -7.44 -13.14
CA ILE A 73 -5.30 -8.89 -13.19
C ILE A 73 -4.18 -9.67 -12.49
N PRO A 74 -2.90 -9.57 -12.89
CA PRO A 74 -1.83 -10.28 -12.20
C PRO A 74 -1.65 -9.77 -10.76
N THR A 75 -1.88 -8.49 -10.47
CA THR A 75 -1.87 -7.97 -9.10
C THR A 75 -2.97 -8.62 -8.26
N GLY A 76 -4.17 -8.76 -8.79
CA GLY A 76 -5.28 -9.48 -8.14
C GLY A 76 -4.94 -10.94 -7.83
N ILE A 77 -4.20 -11.64 -8.70
CA ILE A 77 -3.72 -13.01 -8.44
C ILE A 77 -2.83 -13.05 -7.18
N VAL A 78 -1.96 -12.08 -6.99
CA VAL A 78 -1.08 -12.00 -5.80
C VAL A 78 -1.92 -11.87 -4.54
N PHE A 79 -2.89 -10.96 -4.51
CA PHE A 79 -3.75 -10.73 -3.34
C PHE A 79 -4.71 -11.88 -3.07
N LEU A 80 -5.32 -12.46 -4.10
CA LEU A 80 -6.14 -13.65 -3.95
C LEU A 80 -5.32 -14.85 -3.44
N SER A 81 -4.05 -14.93 -3.79
CA SER A 81 -3.14 -15.95 -3.27
C SER A 81 -2.85 -15.75 -1.77
N ALA A 82 -2.65 -14.50 -1.33
CA ALA A 82 -2.51 -14.15 0.09
C ALA A 82 -3.76 -14.56 0.89
N LEU A 83 -4.95 -14.16 0.43
CA LEU A 83 -6.23 -14.51 1.04
C LEU A 83 -6.50 -16.02 1.03
N GLY A 84 -6.21 -16.70 -0.08
CA GLY A 84 -6.34 -18.16 -0.20
C GLY A 84 -5.39 -18.93 0.74
N THR A 85 -4.22 -18.35 1.03
CA THR A 85 -3.28 -18.91 2.00
C THR A 85 -3.80 -18.74 3.43
N LEU A 86 -4.38 -17.60 3.75
CA LEU A 86 -5.01 -17.34 5.05
C LEU A 86 -6.29 -18.15 5.27
N TRP A 87 -7.01 -18.48 4.20
CA TRP A 87 -8.28 -19.20 4.28
C TRP A 87 -8.13 -20.54 4.98
N ARG A 88 -8.93 -20.79 6.03
CA ARG A 88 -8.91 -22.01 6.83
C ARG A 88 -7.53 -22.42 7.34
N SER A 89 -6.66 -21.45 7.61
CA SER A 89 -5.33 -21.69 8.15
C SER A 89 -5.31 -21.66 9.69
N LYS A 90 -4.25 -22.25 10.28
CA LYS A 90 -4.01 -22.18 11.72
C LYS A 90 -3.12 -20.99 12.04
N ILE A 91 -3.71 -19.78 11.96
CA ILE A 91 -3.01 -18.50 12.08
C ILE A 91 -2.30 -18.35 13.44
N ARG A 92 -1.04 -17.94 13.39
CA ARG A 92 -0.33 -17.36 14.54
C ARG A 92 -0.26 -15.85 14.39
N LEU A 93 -1.11 -15.14 15.12
CA LEU A 93 -1.20 -13.67 15.04
C LEU A 93 -0.03 -13.00 15.76
N LYS A 94 1.07 -12.81 15.05
CA LYS A 94 2.29 -12.13 15.47
C LYS A 94 2.47 -10.83 14.69
N VAL A 95 3.31 -9.92 15.22
CA VAL A 95 3.53 -8.59 14.62
C VAL A 95 3.84 -8.63 13.14
N PRO A 96 4.74 -9.50 12.62
CA PRO A 96 4.98 -9.54 11.17
C PRO A 96 3.72 -9.84 10.37
N LEU A 97 2.86 -10.76 10.86
CA LEU A 97 1.62 -11.08 10.18
C LEU A 97 0.59 -9.95 10.25
N LEU A 98 0.54 -9.20 11.37
CA LEU A 98 -0.33 -8.04 11.47
C LEU A 98 -0.01 -7.01 10.37
N PHE A 99 1.27 -6.70 10.18
CA PHE A 99 1.72 -5.81 9.12
C PHE A 99 1.46 -6.39 7.72
N ALA A 100 1.71 -7.68 7.49
CA ALA A 100 1.43 -8.33 6.21
C ALA A 100 -0.07 -8.31 5.87
N VAL A 101 -0.96 -8.56 6.82
CA VAL A 101 -2.42 -8.41 6.63
C VAL A 101 -2.79 -6.94 6.43
N GLY A 102 -2.08 -6.02 7.11
CA GLY A 102 -2.20 -4.58 6.87
C GLY A 102 -1.87 -4.19 5.43
N VAL A 103 -0.84 -4.81 4.81
CA VAL A 103 -0.54 -4.66 3.37
C VAL A 103 -1.72 -5.10 2.52
N VAL A 104 -2.26 -6.31 2.77
CA VAL A 104 -3.43 -6.81 2.02
C VAL A 104 -4.59 -5.82 2.08
N PHE A 105 -4.92 -5.34 3.27
CA PHE A 105 -6.03 -4.39 3.47
C PHE A 105 -5.78 -3.06 2.77
N ASN A 106 -4.67 -2.40 3.08
CA ASN A 106 -4.36 -1.07 2.59
C ASN A 106 -4.16 -1.06 1.06
N PHE A 107 -3.37 -2.01 0.54
CA PHE A 107 -3.13 -2.07 -0.90
C PHE A 107 -4.39 -2.47 -1.68
N THR A 108 -5.33 -3.19 -1.09
CA THR A 108 -6.64 -3.44 -1.75
C THR A 108 -7.36 -2.12 -2.01
N ILE A 109 -7.38 -1.19 -1.04
CA ILE A 109 -7.95 0.15 -1.24
C ILE A 109 -7.15 0.92 -2.29
N GLY A 110 -5.81 0.91 -2.18
CA GLY A 110 -4.93 1.55 -3.16
C GLY A 110 -5.11 1.01 -4.57
N GLY A 111 -5.15 -0.31 -4.73
CA GLY A 111 -5.34 -0.96 -6.04
C GLY A 111 -6.70 -0.67 -6.68
N LEU A 112 -7.78 -0.73 -5.88
CA LEU A 112 -9.11 -0.39 -6.38
C LEU A 112 -9.22 1.08 -6.79
N THR A 113 -8.69 2.01 -5.99
CA THR A 113 -8.67 3.43 -6.36
C THR A 113 -7.75 3.71 -7.55
N GLY A 114 -6.74 2.86 -7.78
CA GLY A 114 -5.90 2.90 -8.97
C GLY A 114 -6.64 2.56 -10.26
N ILE A 115 -7.63 1.67 -10.21
CA ILE A 115 -8.48 1.37 -11.37
C ILE A 115 -9.28 2.62 -11.78
N PHE A 116 -9.80 3.38 -10.81
CA PHE A 116 -10.47 4.66 -11.12
C PHE A 116 -9.54 5.67 -11.81
N LEU A 117 -8.28 5.74 -11.38
CA LEU A 117 -7.29 6.63 -11.99
C LEU A 117 -6.70 6.07 -13.30
N ALA A 118 -6.88 4.77 -13.57
CA ALA A 118 -6.51 4.17 -14.84
C ALA A 118 -7.47 4.55 -15.96
N ASP A 119 -8.75 4.77 -15.63
CA ASP A 119 -9.78 5.19 -16.57
C ASP A 119 -9.65 6.68 -16.88
N VAL A 120 -9.50 7.00 -18.19
CA VAL A 120 -9.25 8.37 -18.68
C VAL A 120 -10.36 9.33 -18.25
N ALA A 121 -11.62 8.92 -18.37
CA ALA A 121 -12.75 9.79 -18.05
C ALA A 121 -12.78 10.17 -16.56
N THR A 122 -12.43 9.24 -15.72
CA THR A 122 -12.35 9.44 -14.26
C THR A 122 -11.09 10.22 -13.88
N ASP A 123 -9.95 9.90 -14.50
CA ASP A 123 -8.67 10.58 -14.20
C ASP A 123 -8.70 12.06 -14.56
N ILE A 124 -9.35 12.46 -15.65
CA ILE A 124 -9.51 13.87 -16.02
C ILE A 124 -10.14 14.70 -14.86
N ALA A 125 -11.06 14.10 -14.11
CA ALA A 125 -11.69 14.77 -12.98
C ALA A 125 -10.88 14.68 -11.67
N LEU A 126 -10.08 13.64 -11.49
CA LEU A 126 -9.35 13.35 -10.24
C LEU A 126 -7.86 13.68 -10.30
N GLN A 127 -7.28 13.83 -11.49
CA GLN A 127 -5.87 14.13 -11.67
C GLN A 127 -5.50 15.43 -10.95
N ASP A 128 -4.34 15.40 -10.28
CA ASP A 128 -3.82 16.51 -9.47
C ASP A 128 -4.69 16.94 -8.28
N THR A 129 -5.65 16.11 -7.86
CA THR A 129 -6.41 16.32 -6.61
C THR A 129 -5.82 15.53 -5.43
N TYR A 130 -6.37 15.75 -4.22
CA TYR A 130 -6.06 14.97 -3.03
C TYR A 130 -6.47 13.50 -3.13
N PHE A 131 -7.35 13.15 -4.07
CA PHE A 131 -7.67 11.75 -4.39
C PHE A 131 -6.43 10.97 -4.83
N VAL A 132 -5.62 11.56 -5.71
CA VAL A 132 -4.35 10.97 -6.16
C VAL A 132 -3.37 10.82 -4.99
N VAL A 133 -3.34 11.81 -4.08
CA VAL A 133 -2.47 11.74 -2.88
C VAL A 133 -2.87 10.58 -1.97
N ALA A 134 -4.16 10.41 -1.71
CA ALA A 134 -4.67 9.29 -0.94
C ALA A 134 -4.33 7.95 -1.62
N HIS A 135 -4.63 7.83 -2.91
CA HIS A 135 -4.36 6.63 -3.70
C HIS A 135 -2.90 6.17 -3.59
N PHE A 136 -1.94 7.03 -3.92
CA PHE A 136 -0.55 6.58 -3.93
C PHE A 136 0.02 6.30 -2.53
N HIS A 137 -0.52 6.91 -1.47
CA HIS A 137 -0.14 6.54 -0.12
C HIS A 137 -0.68 5.17 0.27
N TYR A 138 -1.88 4.81 -0.16
CA TYR A 138 -2.40 3.46 0.04
C TYR A 138 -1.60 2.39 -0.71
N THR A 139 -1.05 2.72 -1.88
CA THR A 139 -0.19 1.79 -2.62
C THR A 139 1.24 1.75 -2.06
N ILE A 140 1.91 2.91 -1.90
CA ILE A 140 3.30 2.97 -1.47
C ILE A 140 3.41 2.75 0.05
N MET A 141 2.85 3.62 0.86
CA MET A 141 2.99 3.48 2.32
C MET A 141 2.21 2.28 2.85
N GLY A 142 0.97 2.10 2.40
CA GLY A 142 0.11 0.98 2.79
C GLY A 142 0.59 -0.37 2.28
N GLY A 143 1.24 -0.42 1.13
CA GLY A 143 1.86 -1.61 0.55
C GLY A 143 3.31 -1.79 0.96
N GLU A 144 4.19 -0.90 0.50
CA GLU A 144 5.64 -1.04 0.64
C GLU A 144 6.13 -0.82 2.08
N ILE A 145 5.75 0.28 2.73
CA ILE A 145 6.26 0.60 4.07
C ILE A 145 5.70 -0.38 5.11
N PHE A 146 4.41 -0.73 5.03
CA PHE A 146 3.87 -1.80 5.88
C PHE A 146 4.57 -3.14 5.60
N GLY A 147 4.86 -3.47 4.34
CA GLY A 147 5.63 -4.64 3.94
C GLY A 147 7.06 -4.61 4.48
N ALA A 148 7.72 -3.46 4.46
CA ALA A 148 9.05 -3.28 5.03
C ALA A 148 9.05 -3.50 6.55
N PHE A 149 8.03 -3.03 7.29
CA PHE A 149 7.88 -3.33 8.71
C PHE A 149 7.57 -4.81 8.97
N ALA A 150 6.72 -5.43 8.16
CA ALA A 150 6.47 -6.86 8.23
C ALA A 150 7.78 -7.65 8.09
N ALA A 151 8.58 -7.32 7.09
CA ALA A 151 9.89 -7.89 6.81
C ALA A 151 10.89 -7.61 7.95
N GLY A 152 10.97 -6.36 8.41
CA GLY A 152 11.85 -5.94 9.50
C GLY A 152 11.60 -6.75 10.76
N TYR A 153 10.35 -6.84 11.23
CA TYR A 153 9.99 -7.66 12.38
C TYR A 153 10.21 -9.17 12.14
N TYR A 154 9.98 -9.66 10.93
CA TYR A 154 10.14 -11.08 10.62
C TYR A 154 11.60 -11.51 10.60
N TRP A 155 12.47 -10.71 10.00
CA TRP A 155 13.89 -11.04 9.88
C TRP A 155 14.76 -10.53 11.03
N PHE A 156 14.31 -9.57 11.84
CA PHE A 156 15.07 -9.05 12.97
C PHE A 156 15.64 -10.16 13.88
N PRO A 157 14.85 -11.17 14.35
CA PRO A 157 15.39 -12.24 15.18
C PRO A 157 16.38 -13.13 14.42
N LYS A 158 16.20 -13.29 13.12
CA LYS A 158 17.08 -14.11 12.28
C LYS A 158 18.43 -13.45 12.03
N ILE A 159 18.45 -12.11 11.92
CA ILE A 159 19.67 -11.32 11.66
C ILE A 159 20.44 -11.09 12.95
N THR A 160 19.74 -10.76 14.05
CA THR A 160 20.36 -10.33 15.30
C THR A 160 20.54 -11.44 16.32
N GLY A 161 19.82 -12.56 16.17
CA GLY A 161 19.72 -13.62 17.18
C GLY A 161 18.89 -13.21 18.42
N ARG A 162 18.24 -12.05 18.41
CA ARG A 162 17.50 -11.47 19.54
C ARG A 162 16.04 -11.24 19.17
N MET A 163 15.14 -11.35 20.15
CA MET A 163 13.72 -11.15 19.94
C MET A 163 13.30 -9.76 20.40
N TYR A 164 12.53 -9.05 19.55
CA TYR A 164 11.91 -7.78 19.90
C TYR A 164 10.74 -7.98 20.88
N ASN A 165 10.32 -6.90 21.54
CA ASN A 165 9.13 -6.92 22.39
C ASN A 165 7.85 -6.94 21.54
N GLU A 166 7.10 -8.05 21.64
CA GLU A 166 5.88 -8.27 20.86
C GLU A 166 4.78 -7.24 21.19
N THR A 167 4.66 -6.81 22.44
CA THR A 167 3.64 -5.82 22.87
C THR A 167 3.92 -4.45 22.24
N LEU A 168 5.17 -3.99 22.28
CA LEU A 168 5.56 -2.74 21.62
C LEU A 168 5.35 -2.81 20.09
N GLY A 169 5.64 -3.98 19.50
CA GLY A 169 5.37 -4.19 18.07
C GLY A 169 3.87 -4.10 17.73
N ARG A 170 3.02 -4.65 18.58
CA ARG A 170 1.55 -4.54 18.41
C ARG A 170 1.05 -3.12 18.59
N ILE A 171 1.59 -2.37 19.54
CA ILE A 171 1.29 -0.94 19.74
C ILE A 171 1.70 -0.15 18.49
N HIS A 172 2.91 -0.38 17.96
CA HIS A 172 3.37 0.22 16.72
C HIS A 172 2.40 -0.06 15.57
N PHE A 173 2.04 -1.33 15.34
CA PHE A 173 1.09 -1.69 14.29
C PHE A 173 -0.26 -0.98 14.48
N ALA A 174 -0.83 -1.03 15.68
CA ALA A 174 -2.14 -0.45 15.94
C ALA A 174 -2.17 1.06 15.68
N LEU A 175 -1.19 1.78 16.22
CA LEU A 175 -1.07 3.23 16.01
C LEU A 175 -0.86 3.55 14.53
N MET A 176 0.08 2.86 13.87
CA MET A 176 0.38 3.09 12.47
C MET A 176 -0.83 2.79 11.59
N PHE A 177 -1.51 1.65 11.80
CA PHE A 177 -2.67 1.27 11.00
C PHE A 177 -3.85 2.24 11.18
N ILE A 178 -4.16 2.63 12.42
CA ILE A 178 -5.27 3.54 12.71
C ILE A 178 -5.00 4.92 12.12
N PHE A 179 -3.87 5.53 12.45
CA PHE A 179 -3.56 6.89 12.00
C PHE A 179 -3.30 6.98 10.50
N PHE A 180 -2.69 5.95 9.90
CA PHE A 180 -2.56 5.85 8.45
C PHE A 180 -3.94 5.91 7.77
N ASN A 181 -4.87 5.05 8.20
CA ASN A 181 -6.19 5.01 7.59
C ASN A 181 -6.98 6.30 7.83
N ILE A 182 -6.94 6.90 9.04
CA ILE A 182 -7.60 8.19 9.27
C ILE A 182 -7.01 9.27 8.36
N THR A 183 -5.68 9.36 8.25
CA THR A 183 -5.00 10.36 7.42
C THR A 183 -5.42 10.28 5.95
N PHE A 184 -5.31 9.09 5.37
CA PHE A 184 -5.45 8.97 3.91
C PHE A 184 -6.87 8.68 3.45
N LEU A 185 -7.74 8.05 4.26
CA LEU A 185 -9.18 7.99 3.95
C LEU A 185 -9.82 9.39 3.97
N ALA A 186 -9.42 10.23 4.93
CA ALA A 186 -9.93 11.60 4.99
C ALA A 186 -9.57 12.40 3.74
N MET A 187 -8.44 12.14 3.08
CA MET A 187 -8.02 12.83 1.86
C MET A 187 -8.84 12.47 0.62
N PHE A 188 -9.46 11.29 0.57
CA PHE A 188 -10.33 10.94 -0.55
C PHE A 188 -11.55 11.88 -0.64
N ILE A 189 -12.09 12.34 0.49
CA ILE A 189 -13.28 13.19 0.51
C ILE A 189 -13.04 14.52 -0.21
N PRO A 190 -12.09 15.38 0.22
CA PRO A 190 -11.81 16.63 -0.50
C PRO A 190 -11.27 16.39 -1.92
N GLY A 191 -10.53 15.29 -2.15
CA GLY A 191 -10.04 14.95 -3.47
C GLY A 191 -11.15 14.63 -4.47
N THR A 192 -12.20 13.94 -4.04
CA THR A 192 -13.36 13.60 -4.90
C THR A 192 -14.17 14.82 -5.29
N VAL A 193 -14.20 15.86 -4.48
CA VAL A 193 -14.88 17.13 -4.79
C VAL A 193 -13.96 18.18 -5.38
N GLY A 194 -12.76 17.80 -5.83
CA GLY A 194 -11.88 18.61 -6.65
C GLY A 194 -10.84 19.45 -5.90
N MET A 195 -10.57 19.20 -4.61
CA MET A 195 -9.47 19.87 -3.93
C MET A 195 -8.13 19.48 -4.55
N ASN A 196 -7.44 20.45 -5.13
CA ASN A 196 -6.14 20.24 -5.75
C ASN A 196 -5.04 19.91 -4.74
N ARG A 197 -4.08 19.08 -5.14
CA ARG A 197 -2.82 18.89 -4.43
C ARG A 197 -1.82 20.01 -4.76
N ARG A 198 -0.77 20.17 -3.94
CA ARG A 198 0.34 21.10 -4.16
C ARG A 198 -0.10 22.57 -4.17
N ILE A 199 -1.15 22.91 -3.44
CA ILE A 199 -1.63 24.28 -3.24
C ILE A 199 -1.10 24.82 -1.92
N ALA A 200 -0.83 26.14 -1.88
CA ALA A 200 -0.38 26.83 -0.66
C ALA A 200 -1.53 27.09 0.32
N GLU A 201 -2.68 27.39 -0.21
CA GLU A 201 -3.92 27.64 0.54
C GLU A 201 -5.07 26.84 -0.07
N TYR A 202 -6.00 26.41 0.75
CA TYR A 202 -7.19 25.69 0.33
C TYR A 202 -8.47 26.47 0.70
N PRO A 203 -9.56 26.31 -0.06
CA PRO A 203 -10.85 26.90 0.27
C PRO A 203 -11.36 26.51 1.66
N PRO A 204 -12.08 27.40 2.36
CA PRO A 204 -12.55 27.14 3.74
C PRO A 204 -13.38 25.87 3.93
N GLU A 205 -14.10 25.44 2.90
CA GLU A 205 -14.91 24.21 2.93
C GLU A 205 -14.07 22.95 3.19
N PHE A 206 -12.77 22.98 2.93
CA PHE A 206 -11.86 21.85 3.15
C PHE A 206 -11.13 21.89 4.51
N GLU A 207 -11.32 22.95 5.30
CA GLU A 207 -10.59 23.17 6.56
C GLU A 207 -10.74 22.00 7.52
N PHE A 208 -11.97 21.53 7.73
CA PHE A 208 -12.23 20.42 8.66
C PHE A 208 -11.48 19.14 8.26
N MET A 209 -11.52 18.75 6.97
CA MET A 209 -10.83 17.54 6.51
C MET A 209 -9.31 17.68 6.55
N ASN A 210 -8.79 18.85 6.27
CA ASN A 210 -7.35 19.14 6.41
C ASN A 210 -6.91 19.12 7.88
N LEU A 211 -7.73 19.62 8.81
CA LEU A 211 -7.46 19.52 10.24
C LEU A 211 -7.42 18.06 10.71
N VAL A 212 -8.41 17.24 10.33
CA VAL A 212 -8.43 15.80 10.64
C VAL A 212 -7.17 15.12 10.12
N THR A 213 -6.82 15.36 8.85
CA THR A 213 -5.62 14.82 8.22
C THR A 213 -4.35 15.25 8.95
N THR A 214 -4.24 16.51 9.34
CA THR A 214 -3.08 17.06 10.06
C THR A 214 -2.92 16.39 11.43
N ILE A 215 -3.98 16.32 12.22
CA ILE A 215 -3.94 15.67 13.54
C ILE A 215 -3.57 14.18 13.40
N ALA A 216 -4.19 13.49 12.45
CA ALA A 216 -3.90 12.08 12.21
C ALA A 216 -2.48 11.85 11.72
N SER A 217 -1.92 12.73 10.87
CA SER A 217 -0.53 12.62 10.40
C SER A 217 0.50 12.79 11.53
N ILE A 218 0.22 13.65 12.52
CA ILE A 218 1.03 13.75 13.73
C ILE A 218 1.00 12.42 14.51
N GLY A 219 -0.19 11.84 14.68
CA GLY A 219 -0.35 10.53 15.31
C GLY A 219 0.38 9.42 14.54
N LEU A 220 0.36 9.48 13.21
CA LEU A 220 1.11 8.56 12.35
C LEU A 220 2.62 8.70 12.55
N GLY A 221 3.12 9.94 12.65
CA GLY A 221 4.53 10.18 12.99
C GLY A 221 4.92 9.63 14.36
N LEU A 222 4.06 9.82 15.37
CA LEU A 222 4.29 9.29 16.71
C LEU A 222 4.22 7.76 16.77
N ALA A 223 3.55 7.09 15.83
CA ALA A 223 3.51 5.64 15.75
C ALA A 223 4.90 4.99 15.57
N PHE A 224 5.87 5.71 15.02
CA PHE A 224 7.24 5.24 14.85
C PHE A 224 8.03 5.17 16.17
N VAL A 225 7.64 5.92 17.20
CA VAL A 225 8.36 5.96 18.50
C VAL A 225 8.41 4.58 19.16
N PRO A 226 7.31 3.83 19.31
CA PRO A 226 7.36 2.47 19.84
C PRO A 226 8.26 1.52 19.06
N TRP A 227 8.31 1.69 17.72
CA TRP A 227 9.17 0.88 16.87
C TRP A 227 10.65 1.17 17.11
N VAL A 228 11.05 2.44 17.07
CA VAL A 228 12.45 2.86 17.31
C VAL A 228 12.92 2.38 18.69
N TYR A 229 12.12 2.65 19.71
CA TYR A 229 12.44 2.20 21.08
C TYR A 229 12.56 0.67 21.15
N ASN A 230 11.62 -0.06 20.54
CA ASN A 230 11.63 -1.52 20.53
C ASN A 230 12.88 -2.08 19.87
N MET A 231 13.25 -1.57 18.69
CA MET A 231 14.42 -2.05 17.96
C MET A 231 15.72 -1.74 18.70
N LEU A 232 15.89 -0.52 19.22
CA LEU A 232 17.10 -0.12 19.98
C LEU A 232 17.24 -0.94 21.26
N ASN A 233 16.15 -1.07 22.04
CA ASN A 233 16.20 -1.82 23.31
C ASN A 233 16.38 -3.33 23.10
N SER A 234 15.98 -3.86 21.97
CA SER A 234 16.15 -5.28 21.64
C SER A 234 17.51 -5.59 21.00
N TRP A 235 18.22 -4.56 20.55
CA TRP A 235 19.59 -4.69 20.02
C TRP A 235 20.66 -4.78 21.12
N ILE A 236 20.44 -4.10 22.25
CA ILE A 236 21.32 -4.11 23.42
C ILE A 236 21.06 -5.36 24.28
#